data_ef35e1e4ffc699c4a68c22c3328256f3
#
_entry.id   ef35e1e4ffc699c4a68c22c3328256f3
#
_cell.length_a   1.000
_cell.length_b   1.000
_cell.length_c   1.000
_cell.angle_alpha   90.00
_cell.angle_beta   90.00
_cell.angle_gamma   90.00
#
_symmetry.space_group_name_H-M   'P 1'
#
loop_
_entity.id
_entity.type
_entity.pdbx_description
1 polymer ?
#
loop_
_entity_poly.entity_id
_entity_poly.type
_entity_poly.pdbx_seq_one_letter_code
_entity_poly.pdbx_strand_id
1 'polypeptide(L)'
;MNRLNHIWIRKDHVSEKLRLKLYRTLVKPVLMYSSSTWGLTQKDTKGLDAFHRQQLRQLIGKKYPNKISNQNLYKRCEEGPISIDILKARWWLFGHILRLSDDTPAVKAMRFYFEGSERGFRGRPRETLVTTLNKDITRARAMERFFSLPNIKNNGDFEKIRSTARDCKEWRRLSEVVCRAAEAETTLNLHVGTA
;
A
#
# COMPACT_ATOMS: atom_id res chain seq x y z
N MET A 1 7.09 15.40 -13.71
CA MET A 1 5.96 15.20 -14.65
C MET A 1 5.88 16.23 -15.77
N ASN A 2 6.18 17.50 -15.51
CA ASN A 2 6.08 18.56 -16.55
C ASN A 2 6.89 18.31 -17.83
N ARG A 3 8.06 17.67 -17.75
CA ARG A 3 8.89 17.33 -18.93
C ARG A 3 8.26 16.28 -19.84
N LEU A 4 7.37 15.43 -19.34
CA LEU A 4 6.66 14.42 -20.11
C LEU A 4 5.28 14.90 -20.63
N ASN A 5 4.89 16.13 -20.31
CA ASN A 5 3.61 16.69 -20.74
C ASN A 5 3.42 16.63 -22.26
N HIS A 6 4.47 16.82 -23.03
CA HIS A 6 4.40 16.74 -24.50
C HIS A 6 3.97 15.34 -24.98
N ILE A 7 4.35 14.29 -24.26
CA ILE A 7 3.97 12.90 -24.57
C ILE A 7 2.54 12.63 -24.08
N TRP A 8 2.20 13.11 -22.88
CA TRP A 8 0.89 12.88 -22.27
C TRP A 8 -0.25 13.68 -22.91
N ILE A 9 0.04 14.89 -23.41
CA ILE A 9 -0.95 15.81 -23.96
C ILE A 9 -1.20 15.55 -25.44
N ARG A 10 -0.20 15.13 -26.21
CA ARG A 10 -0.32 14.85 -27.65
C ARG A 10 -1.00 13.51 -27.89
N LYS A 11 -2.33 13.50 -27.75
CA LYS A 11 -3.16 12.32 -27.92
C LYS A 11 -3.13 11.80 -29.37
N ASP A 12 -2.85 12.67 -30.32
CA ASP A 12 -2.88 12.37 -31.74
C ASP A 12 -1.65 11.53 -32.19
N HIS A 13 -0.56 11.57 -31.42
CA HIS A 13 0.68 10.88 -31.75
C HIS A 13 0.96 9.66 -30.85
N VAL A 14 0.38 9.60 -29.66
CA VAL A 14 0.65 8.54 -28.68
C VAL A 14 -0.64 7.90 -28.20
N SER A 15 -0.81 6.61 -28.48
CA SER A 15 -2.00 5.86 -28.09
C SER A 15 -2.18 5.83 -26.56
N GLU A 16 -3.45 5.73 -26.10
CA GLU A 16 -3.78 5.61 -24.66
C GLU A 16 -3.02 4.43 -24.02
N LYS A 17 -2.99 3.29 -24.69
CA LYS A 17 -2.30 2.08 -24.23
C LYS A 17 -0.81 2.33 -24.01
N LEU A 18 -0.15 3.05 -24.91
CA LEU A 18 1.27 3.37 -24.78
C LEU A 18 1.53 4.36 -23.63
N ARG A 19 0.67 5.37 -23.46
CA ARG A 19 0.77 6.32 -22.34
C ARG A 19 0.62 5.63 -20.99
N LEU A 20 -0.34 4.72 -20.85
CA LEU A 20 -0.52 3.92 -19.65
C LEU A 20 0.67 3.00 -19.40
N LYS A 21 1.22 2.36 -20.45
CA LYS A 21 2.43 1.55 -20.34
C LYS A 21 3.62 2.37 -19.84
N LEU A 22 3.86 3.56 -20.41
CA LEU A 22 4.94 4.46 -19.97
C LEU A 22 4.74 4.91 -18.51
N TYR A 23 3.52 5.21 -18.11
CA TYR A 23 3.21 5.52 -16.71
C TYR A 23 3.60 4.39 -15.76
N ARG A 24 3.18 3.16 -16.09
CA ARG A 24 3.47 1.96 -15.29
C ARG A 24 4.96 1.65 -15.20
N THR A 25 5.71 1.87 -16.27
CA THR A 25 7.13 1.48 -16.34
C THR A 25 8.10 2.57 -15.88
N LEU A 26 7.74 3.84 -16.00
CA LEU A 26 8.64 4.94 -15.71
C LEU A 26 8.21 5.79 -14.51
N VAL A 27 6.92 6.09 -14.38
CA VAL A 27 6.44 7.03 -13.36
C VAL A 27 6.08 6.31 -12.07
N LYS A 28 5.28 5.27 -12.16
CA LYS A 28 4.80 4.51 -10.99
C LYS A 28 5.95 3.90 -10.17
N PRO A 29 7.01 3.29 -10.74
CA PRO A 29 8.12 2.75 -9.98
C PRO A 29 8.91 3.83 -9.22
N VAL A 30 9.08 5.01 -9.82
CA VAL A 30 9.74 6.15 -9.15
C VAL A 30 8.90 6.64 -7.96
N LEU A 31 7.58 6.75 -8.14
CA LEU A 31 6.67 7.10 -7.04
C LEU A 31 6.67 6.05 -5.93
N MET A 32 6.75 4.78 -6.30
CA MET A 32 6.74 3.65 -5.36
C MET A 32 8.09 3.36 -4.70
N TYR A 33 9.14 4.09 -5.11
CA TYR A 33 10.48 3.89 -4.55
C TYR A 33 10.48 4.04 -3.03
N SER A 34 10.98 3.02 -2.33
CA SER A 34 11.01 2.93 -0.86
C SER A 34 9.64 3.05 -0.16
N SER A 35 8.52 2.91 -0.87
CA SER A 35 7.16 3.06 -0.32
C SER A 35 6.81 2.03 0.77
N SER A 36 7.49 0.89 0.76
CA SER A 36 7.33 -0.17 1.77
C SER A 36 7.69 0.26 3.19
N THR A 37 8.53 1.30 3.35
CA THR A 37 8.98 1.83 4.64
C THR A 37 8.20 3.07 5.09
N TRP A 38 7.26 3.57 4.30
CA TRP A 38 6.53 4.79 4.62
C TRP A 38 5.54 4.59 5.76
N GLY A 39 5.61 5.46 6.77
CA GLY A 39 4.63 5.59 7.85
C GLY A 39 3.51 6.55 7.44
N LEU A 40 2.57 6.08 6.60
CA LEU A 40 1.51 6.92 6.05
C LEU A 40 0.32 7.04 7.01
N THR A 41 -0.17 8.27 7.18
CA THR A 41 -1.47 8.52 7.80
C THR A 41 -2.60 8.23 6.80
N GLN A 42 -3.84 8.12 7.31
CA GLN A 42 -5.01 7.98 6.41
C GLN A 42 -5.16 9.17 5.45
N LYS A 43 -4.79 10.38 5.89
CA LYS A 43 -4.82 11.58 5.04
C LYS A 43 -3.83 11.46 3.89
N ASP A 44 -2.60 11.02 4.18
CA ASP A 44 -1.56 10.84 3.17
C ASP A 44 -1.96 9.77 2.16
N THR A 45 -2.50 8.64 2.64
CA THR A 45 -3.00 7.55 1.79
C THR A 45 -4.09 8.03 0.83
N LYS A 46 -5.09 8.76 1.33
CA LYS A 46 -6.15 9.35 0.51
C LYS A 46 -5.59 10.37 -0.50
N GLY A 47 -4.61 11.16 -0.09
CA GLY A 47 -3.91 12.12 -0.95
C GLY A 47 -3.17 11.45 -2.11
N LEU A 48 -2.44 10.37 -1.82
CA LEU A 48 -1.72 9.58 -2.83
C LEU A 48 -2.69 8.92 -3.83
N ASP A 49 -3.78 8.36 -3.35
CA ASP A 49 -4.81 7.78 -4.22
C ASP A 49 -5.49 8.84 -5.09
N ALA A 50 -5.74 10.03 -4.54
CA ALA A 50 -6.30 11.15 -5.30
C ALA A 50 -5.33 11.61 -6.39
N PHE A 51 -4.05 11.76 -6.06
CA PHE A 51 -3.00 12.09 -7.01
C PHE A 51 -2.91 11.04 -8.13
N HIS A 52 -2.88 9.75 -7.78
CA HIS A 52 -2.82 8.66 -8.75
C HIS A 52 -4.02 8.71 -9.72
N ARG A 53 -5.25 8.85 -9.20
CA ARG A 53 -6.45 9.01 -10.03
C ARG A 53 -6.39 10.23 -10.96
N GLN A 54 -5.84 11.35 -10.47
CA GLN A 54 -5.65 12.54 -11.29
C GLN A 54 -4.70 12.28 -12.45
N GLN A 55 -3.58 11.58 -12.21
CA GLN A 55 -2.66 11.20 -13.26
C GLN A 55 -3.31 10.27 -14.29
N LEU A 56 -4.04 9.25 -13.84
CA LEU A 56 -4.76 8.34 -14.75
C LEU A 56 -5.78 9.09 -15.63
N ARG A 57 -6.56 10.04 -15.05
CA ARG A 57 -7.50 10.87 -15.84
C ARG A 57 -6.77 11.72 -16.88
N GLN A 58 -5.61 12.26 -16.54
CA GLN A 58 -4.78 13.03 -17.47
C GLN A 58 -4.31 12.16 -18.63
N LEU A 59 -3.86 10.93 -18.35
CA LEU A 59 -3.38 9.98 -19.35
C LEU A 59 -4.47 9.55 -20.36
N ILE A 60 -5.67 9.27 -19.88
CA ILE A 60 -6.81 8.91 -20.76
C ILE A 60 -7.50 10.13 -21.35
N GLY A 61 -7.06 11.34 -20.97
CA GLY A 61 -7.57 12.59 -21.50
C GLY A 61 -8.98 12.95 -21.05
N LYS A 62 -9.43 12.45 -19.91
CA LYS A 62 -10.71 12.81 -19.31
C LYS A 62 -10.57 14.05 -18.44
N LYS A 63 -11.17 15.16 -18.88
CA LYS A 63 -11.24 16.44 -18.18
C LYS A 63 -12.70 16.89 -18.08
N TYR A 64 -12.97 17.80 -17.14
CA TYR A 64 -14.27 18.48 -17.09
C TYR A 64 -14.65 19.05 -18.47
N PRO A 65 -15.91 18.95 -18.93
CA PRO A 65 -17.08 18.43 -18.22
C PRO A 65 -17.23 16.88 -18.27
N ASN A 66 -16.42 16.18 -19.06
CA ASN A 66 -16.53 14.72 -19.24
C ASN A 66 -15.98 13.99 -17.99
N LYS A 67 -16.87 13.69 -17.05
CA LYS A 67 -16.51 12.97 -15.80
C LYS A 67 -16.46 11.46 -16.04
N ILE A 68 -15.60 10.79 -15.29
CA ILE A 68 -15.54 9.33 -15.17
C ILE A 68 -15.48 8.96 -13.69
N SER A 69 -16.27 7.98 -13.26
CA SER A 69 -16.23 7.46 -11.89
C SER A 69 -14.88 6.83 -11.58
N ASN A 70 -14.50 6.78 -10.30
CA ASN A 70 -13.23 6.17 -9.88
C ASN A 70 -13.14 4.69 -10.27
N GLN A 71 -14.23 3.94 -10.13
CA GLN A 71 -14.29 2.54 -10.51
C GLN A 71 -14.06 2.33 -12.01
N ASN A 72 -14.79 3.08 -12.84
CA ASN A 72 -14.63 3.00 -14.29
C ASN A 72 -13.25 3.46 -14.75
N LEU A 73 -12.64 4.43 -14.03
CA LEU A 73 -11.28 4.88 -14.28
C LEU A 73 -10.28 3.75 -14.05
N TYR A 74 -10.34 3.09 -12.90
CA TYR A 74 -9.45 1.98 -12.56
C TYR A 74 -9.64 0.80 -13.51
N LYS A 75 -10.90 0.43 -13.80
CA LYS A 75 -11.22 -0.63 -14.76
C LYS A 75 -10.66 -0.33 -16.16
N ARG A 76 -10.86 0.90 -16.68
CA ARG A 76 -10.35 1.31 -17.99
C ARG A 76 -8.84 1.33 -18.08
N CYS A 77 -8.18 1.78 -17.00
CA CYS A 77 -6.73 1.86 -16.95
C CYS A 77 -6.07 0.54 -16.56
N GLU A 78 -6.84 -0.50 -16.19
CA GLU A 78 -6.33 -1.76 -15.60
C GLU A 78 -5.38 -1.50 -14.43
N GLU A 79 -5.77 -0.57 -13.57
CA GLU A 79 -5.03 -0.14 -12.38
C GLU A 79 -5.91 -0.27 -11.14
N GLY A 80 -5.29 -0.13 -9.96
CA GLY A 80 -5.97 -0.05 -8.68
C GLY A 80 -5.53 1.18 -7.88
N PRO A 81 -6.06 1.36 -6.67
CA PRO A 81 -5.57 2.37 -5.76
C PRO A 81 -4.08 2.15 -5.45
N ILE A 82 -3.27 3.21 -5.46
CA ILE A 82 -1.84 3.10 -5.20
C ILE A 82 -1.55 2.70 -3.75
N SER A 83 -2.47 3.00 -2.84
CA SER A 83 -2.42 2.58 -1.44
C SER A 83 -2.35 1.05 -1.29
N ILE A 84 -3.00 0.29 -2.17
CA ILE A 84 -2.94 -1.17 -2.18
C ILE A 84 -1.56 -1.66 -2.64
N ASP A 85 -0.96 -1.01 -3.63
CA ASP A 85 0.40 -1.36 -4.07
C ASP A 85 1.44 -1.08 -2.97
N ILE A 86 1.28 0.02 -2.24
CA ILE A 86 2.12 0.35 -1.07
C ILE A 86 1.97 -0.72 0.02
N LEU A 87 0.73 -1.15 0.29
CA LEU A 87 0.45 -2.20 1.25
C LEU A 87 1.09 -3.52 0.82
N LYS A 88 0.96 -3.93 -0.44
CA LYS A 88 1.62 -5.13 -1.00
C LYS A 88 3.14 -5.06 -0.83
N ALA A 89 3.75 -3.93 -1.16
CA ALA A 89 5.19 -3.72 -1.01
C ALA A 89 5.64 -3.81 0.46
N ARG A 90 4.85 -3.26 1.40
CA ARG A 90 5.12 -3.32 2.85
C ARG A 90 5.08 -4.75 3.37
N TRP A 91 4.03 -5.52 3.03
CA TRP A 91 3.90 -6.91 3.48
C TRP A 91 4.95 -7.81 2.86
N TRP A 92 5.35 -7.54 1.61
CA TRP A 92 6.47 -8.23 0.98
C TRP A 92 7.80 -7.98 1.71
N LEU A 93 8.11 -6.70 1.99
CA LEU A 93 9.30 -6.32 2.76
C LEU A 93 9.28 -6.91 4.17
N PHE A 94 8.14 -6.83 4.86
CA PHE A 94 8.01 -7.38 6.20
C PHE A 94 8.28 -8.89 6.22
N GLY A 95 7.69 -9.65 5.31
CA GLY A 95 7.96 -11.08 5.17
C GLY A 95 9.44 -11.38 4.82
N HIS A 96 10.08 -10.52 4.04
CA HIS A 96 11.51 -10.65 3.77
C HIS A 96 12.34 -10.45 5.06
N ILE A 97 12.10 -9.39 5.82
CA ILE A 97 12.80 -9.12 7.08
C ILE A 97 12.62 -10.26 8.08
N LEU A 98 11.42 -10.81 8.20
CA LEU A 98 11.12 -11.93 9.11
C LEU A 98 11.94 -13.20 8.82
N ARG A 99 12.37 -13.39 7.58
CA ARG A 99 13.19 -14.56 7.16
C ARG A 99 14.69 -14.33 7.24
N LEU A 100 15.13 -13.11 7.51
CA LEU A 100 16.55 -12.82 7.68
C LEU A 100 17.11 -13.38 9.01
N SER A 101 18.42 -13.52 9.08
CA SER A 101 19.12 -13.91 10.31
C SER A 101 18.99 -12.85 11.41
N ASP A 102 19.11 -13.27 12.66
CA ASP A 102 18.99 -12.39 13.83
C ASP A 102 20.04 -11.30 13.89
N ASP A 103 21.20 -11.54 13.30
CA ASP A 103 22.29 -10.58 13.24
C ASP A 103 22.08 -9.44 12.26
N THR A 104 21.11 -9.57 11.35
CA THR A 104 20.82 -8.56 10.34
C THR A 104 20.33 -7.26 10.99
N PRO A 105 20.87 -6.09 10.59
CA PRO A 105 20.47 -4.79 11.15
C PRO A 105 18.95 -4.53 11.08
N ALA A 106 18.30 -4.99 10.03
CA ALA A 106 16.84 -4.84 9.87
C ALA A 106 16.05 -5.60 10.94
N VAL A 107 16.46 -6.84 11.28
CA VAL A 107 15.83 -7.64 12.33
C VAL A 107 16.10 -7.02 13.71
N LYS A 108 17.34 -6.60 13.97
CA LYS A 108 17.71 -5.90 15.21
C LYS A 108 16.90 -4.62 15.40
N ALA A 109 16.75 -3.81 14.35
CA ALA A 109 15.92 -2.61 14.37
C ALA A 109 14.45 -2.92 14.67
N MET A 110 13.89 -3.97 14.05
CA MET A 110 12.51 -4.39 14.34
C MET A 110 12.33 -4.82 15.79
N ARG A 111 13.25 -5.62 16.35
CA ARG A 111 13.20 -6.01 17.77
C ARG A 111 13.31 -4.82 18.70
N PHE A 112 14.20 -3.89 18.44
CA PHE A 112 14.34 -2.67 19.23
C PHE A 112 13.03 -1.88 19.37
N TYR A 113 12.18 -1.86 18.32
CA TYR A 113 10.86 -1.23 18.39
C TYR A 113 9.90 -1.94 19.38
N PHE A 114 10.09 -3.22 19.65
CA PHE A 114 9.23 -3.98 20.57
C PHE A 114 9.75 -3.93 22.02
N GLU A 115 11.06 -3.73 22.21
CA GLU A 115 11.70 -3.70 23.52
C GLU A 115 11.69 -2.31 24.15
N GLY A 116 11.61 -1.25 23.36
CA GLY A 116 11.83 0.13 23.79
C GLY A 116 10.62 1.04 23.90
N SER A 117 9.39 0.56 23.69
CA SER A 117 8.23 1.44 23.46
C SER A 117 7.52 1.99 24.70
N GLU A 118 8.05 1.82 25.90
CA GLU A 118 7.41 2.36 27.13
C GLU A 118 7.60 3.87 27.34
N ARG A 119 8.48 4.52 26.59
CA ARG A 119 8.66 5.97 26.70
C ARG A 119 7.70 6.68 25.76
N GLY A 120 6.52 7.06 26.27
CA GLY A 120 5.59 7.93 25.58
C GLY A 120 6.23 9.30 25.27
N PHE A 121 6.46 9.59 24.01
CA PHE A 121 6.85 10.94 23.58
C PHE A 121 5.68 11.89 23.79
N ARG A 122 5.96 13.12 24.27
CA ARG A 122 4.96 14.20 24.30
C ARG A 122 4.48 14.50 22.88
N GLY A 123 3.18 14.60 22.69
CA GLY A 123 2.57 14.97 21.44
C GLY A 123 1.83 13.81 20.74
N ARG A 124 1.43 14.02 19.47
CA ARG A 124 0.72 13.02 18.70
C ARG A 124 1.60 11.78 18.44
N PRO A 125 1.11 10.57 18.74
CA PRO A 125 1.85 9.34 18.43
C PRO A 125 2.25 9.29 16.95
N ARG A 126 3.50 8.92 16.69
CA ARG A 126 3.99 8.75 15.31
C ARG A 126 3.42 7.48 14.70
N GLU A 127 3.05 7.55 13.43
CA GLU A 127 2.77 6.34 12.66
C GLU A 127 4.09 5.59 12.43
N THR A 128 4.21 4.42 13.03
CA THR A 128 5.35 3.52 12.86
C THR A 128 4.97 2.36 11.95
N LEU A 129 5.97 1.62 11.45
CA LEU A 129 5.70 0.40 10.67
C LEU A 129 4.84 -0.58 11.47
N VAL A 130 5.14 -0.77 12.75
CA VAL A 130 4.40 -1.68 13.65
C VAL A 130 2.94 -1.26 13.82
N THR A 131 2.68 0.03 14.06
CA THR A 131 1.29 0.53 14.20
C THR A 131 0.51 0.31 12.91
N THR A 132 1.15 0.50 11.76
CA THR A 132 0.53 0.29 10.46
C THR A 132 0.25 -1.19 10.19
N LEU A 133 1.21 -2.09 10.48
CA LEU A 133 1.02 -3.53 10.38
C LEU A 133 -0.11 -4.04 11.28
N ASN A 134 -0.19 -3.53 12.52
CA ASN A 134 -1.28 -3.88 13.43
C ASN A 134 -2.66 -3.43 12.90
N LYS A 135 -2.74 -2.27 12.26
CA LYS A 135 -3.98 -1.82 11.59
C LYS A 135 -4.36 -2.77 10.44
N ASP A 136 -3.38 -3.18 9.65
CA ASP A 136 -3.58 -4.12 8.54
C ASP A 136 -4.06 -5.50 9.06
N ILE A 137 -3.44 -6.02 10.11
CA ILE A 137 -3.83 -7.28 10.79
C ILE A 137 -5.25 -7.20 11.35
N THR A 138 -5.59 -6.10 12.03
CA THR A 138 -6.92 -5.90 12.60
C THR A 138 -7.98 -5.87 11.51
N ARG A 139 -7.70 -5.19 10.38
CA ARG A 139 -8.57 -5.14 9.21
C ARG A 139 -8.78 -6.53 8.60
N ALA A 140 -7.70 -7.29 8.40
CA ALA A 140 -7.75 -8.64 7.85
C ALA A 140 -8.57 -9.60 8.74
N ARG A 141 -8.40 -9.50 10.06
CA ARG A 141 -9.14 -10.30 11.05
C ARG A 141 -10.63 -9.96 11.07
N ALA A 142 -11.00 -8.71 10.84
CA ALA A 142 -12.40 -8.31 10.74
C ALA A 142 -13.09 -8.91 9.50
N MET A 143 -12.34 -9.12 8.41
CA MET A 143 -12.83 -9.70 7.18
C MET A 143 -12.83 -11.24 7.18
N GLU A 144 -11.76 -11.86 7.69
CA GLU A 144 -11.58 -13.29 7.70
C GLU A 144 -11.46 -13.81 9.14
N ARG A 145 -12.48 -14.55 9.61
CA ARG A 145 -12.60 -15.05 10.98
C ARG A 145 -11.43 -15.94 11.42
N PHE A 146 -10.81 -16.65 10.48
CA PHE A 146 -9.70 -17.57 10.74
C PHE A 146 -8.33 -16.97 10.43
N PHE A 147 -8.22 -15.66 10.34
CA PHE A 147 -6.93 -15.01 10.14
C PHE A 147 -6.04 -15.18 11.37
N SER A 148 -4.92 -15.87 11.21
CA SER A 148 -4.14 -16.45 12.31
C SER A 148 -3.05 -15.53 12.90
N LEU A 149 -2.66 -14.43 12.22
CA LEU A 149 -1.57 -13.58 12.71
C LEU A 149 -1.99 -12.78 13.94
N PRO A 150 -1.18 -12.79 15.03
CA PRO A 150 -1.43 -11.95 16.20
C PRO A 150 -1.10 -10.48 15.91
N ASN A 151 -1.67 -9.55 16.71
CA ASN A 151 -1.16 -8.19 16.75
C ASN A 151 0.22 -8.17 17.40
N ILE A 152 1.09 -7.33 16.87
CA ILE A 152 2.47 -7.23 17.33
C ILE A 152 2.52 -6.28 18.52
N LYS A 153 2.66 -6.82 19.73
CA LYS A 153 2.75 -6.05 20.99
C LYS A 153 4.10 -6.23 21.67
N ASN A 154 4.72 -7.39 21.51
CA ASN A 154 5.95 -7.78 22.17
C ASN A 154 6.80 -8.72 21.29
N ASN A 155 7.99 -9.03 21.75
CA ASN A 155 8.90 -9.96 21.07
C ASN A 155 8.29 -11.35 20.85
N GLY A 156 7.46 -11.84 21.76
CA GLY A 156 6.81 -13.15 21.63
C GLY A 156 5.84 -13.20 20.44
N ASP A 157 5.09 -12.12 20.19
CA ASP A 157 4.20 -12.01 19.02
C ASP A 157 5.02 -11.91 17.73
N PHE A 158 6.12 -11.19 17.76
CA PHE A 158 7.04 -11.10 16.63
C PHE A 158 7.60 -12.47 16.23
N GLU A 159 8.05 -13.28 17.21
CA GLU A 159 8.56 -14.64 16.93
C GLU A 159 7.47 -15.59 16.41
N LYS A 160 6.21 -15.47 16.87
CA LYS A 160 5.09 -16.22 16.31
C LYS A 160 4.86 -15.88 14.84
N ILE A 161 4.83 -14.58 14.49
CA ILE A 161 4.68 -14.14 13.10
C ILE A 161 5.88 -14.60 12.28
N ARG A 162 7.09 -14.55 12.84
CA ARG A 162 8.30 -15.01 12.19
C ARG A 162 8.27 -16.50 11.88
N SER A 163 7.80 -17.32 12.80
CA SER A 163 7.63 -18.77 12.54
C SER A 163 6.68 -19.04 11.38
N THR A 164 5.57 -18.30 11.30
CA THR A 164 4.63 -18.38 10.18
C THR A 164 5.26 -17.91 8.85
N ALA A 165 6.09 -16.85 8.89
CA ALA A 165 6.73 -16.30 7.71
C ALA A 165 7.81 -17.20 7.09
N ARG A 166 8.31 -18.22 7.82
CA ARG A 166 9.22 -19.25 7.28
C ARG A 166 8.56 -20.09 6.20
N ASP A 167 7.26 -20.36 6.30
CA ASP A 167 6.50 -20.93 5.20
C ASP A 167 6.08 -19.80 4.23
N CYS A 168 6.82 -19.72 3.10
CA CYS A 168 6.58 -18.73 2.07
C CYS A 168 5.20 -18.84 1.41
N LYS A 169 4.60 -20.06 1.36
CA LYS A 169 3.28 -20.27 0.76
C LYS A 169 2.20 -19.71 1.69
N GLU A 170 2.27 -20.05 2.97
CA GLU A 170 1.34 -19.55 3.98
C GLU A 170 1.48 -18.05 4.14
N TRP A 171 2.70 -17.49 4.17
CA TRP A 171 2.91 -16.05 4.22
C TRP A 171 2.27 -15.31 3.04
N ARG A 172 2.40 -15.86 1.82
CA ARG A 172 1.77 -15.29 0.62
C ARG A 172 0.25 -15.29 0.76
N ARG A 173 -0.35 -16.41 1.19
CA ARG A 173 -1.79 -16.53 1.43
C ARG A 173 -2.28 -15.48 2.41
N LEU A 174 -1.61 -15.33 3.55
CA LEU A 174 -1.97 -14.34 4.57
C LEU A 174 -1.83 -12.90 4.06
N SER A 175 -0.77 -12.61 3.32
CA SER A 175 -0.57 -11.30 2.69
C SER A 175 -1.66 -10.96 1.67
N GLU A 176 -2.13 -11.95 0.91
CA GLU A 176 -3.26 -11.79 -0.02
C GLU A 176 -4.58 -11.49 0.72
N VAL A 177 -4.82 -12.11 1.87
CA VAL A 177 -5.98 -11.81 2.72
C VAL A 177 -5.95 -10.36 3.19
N VAL A 178 -4.79 -9.89 3.66
CA VAL A 178 -4.62 -8.48 4.07
C VAL A 178 -4.90 -7.53 2.91
N CYS A 179 -4.42 -7.84 1.72
CA CYS A 179 -4.66 -7.02 0.53
C CYS A 179 -6.13 -6.99 0.15
N ARG A 180 -6.82 -8.13 0.13
CA ARG A 180 -8.27 -8.23 -0.14
C ARG A 180 -9.09 -7.43 0.86
N ALA A 181 -8.73 -7.49 2.15
CA ALA A 181 -9.41 -6.72 3.19
C ALA A 181 -9.29 -5.20 2.95
N ALA A 182 -8.12 -4.74 2.54
CA ALA A 182 -7.91 -3.32 2.22
C ALA A 182 -8.62 -2.90 0.92
N GLU A 183 -8.65 -3.76 -0.08
CA GLU A 183 -9.38 -3.53 -1.34
C GLU A 183 -10.89 -3.41 -1.10
N ALA A 184 -11.46 -4.29 -0.28
CA ALA A 184 -12.89 -4.25 0.09
C ALA A 184 -13.25 -2.95 0.80
N GLU A 185 -12.47 -2.51 1.79
CA GLU A 185 -12.69 -1.23 2.49
C GLU A 185 -12.58 -0.03 1.53
N THR A 186 -11.61 -0.05 0.63
CA THR A 186 -11.44 1.03 -0.35
C THR A 186 -12.62 1.08 -1.32
N THR A 187 -13.15 -0.06 -1.74
CA THR A 187 -14.31 -0.14 -2.62
C THR A 187 -15.57 0.41 -1.93
N LEU A 188 -15.81 0.07 -0.68
CA LEU A 188 -16.92 0.63 0.11
C LEU A 188 -16.82 2.15 0.21
N ASN A 189 -15.64 2.69 0.48
CA ASN A 189 -15.40 4.13 0.57
C ASN A 189 -15.59 4.86 -0.77
N LEU A 190 -15.39 4.17 -1.91
CA LEU A 190 -15.62 4.74 -3.23
C LEU A 190 -17.12 4.89 -3.54
N HIS A 191 -17.98 4.07 -2.96
CA HIS A 191 -19.44 4.15 -3.12
C HIS A 191 -20.07 5.25 -2.26
N VAL A 192 -19.57 5.47 -1.05
CA VAL A 192 -20.10 6.47 -0.11
C VAL A 192 -19.77 7.92 -0.54
N GLY A 193 -18.73 8.14 -1.31
CA GLY A 193 -18.30 9.47 -1.77
C GLY A 193 -18.98 9.99 -3.05
N THR A 194 -20.02 9.35 -3.54
CA THR A 194 -20.76 9.72 -4.78
C THR A 194 -22.19 10.18 -4.52
N ALA A 195 -22.57 10.43 -3.26
CA ALA A 195 -23.84 11.03 -2.88
C ALA A 195 -23.73 12.55 -2.74
#